data_8e0b34fb0ac6aa260c0af10455133f21
#
_entry.id   8e0b34fb0ac6aa260c0af10455133f21
#
_cell.length_a   1.000
_cell.length_b   1.000
_cell.length_c   1.000
_cell.angle_alpha   90.00
_cell.angle_beta   90.00
_cell.angle_gamma   90.00
#
_symmetry.space_group_name_H-M   'P 1'
#
loop_
_entity.id
_entity.type
_entity.pdbx_description
1 polymer ?
#
loop_
_entity_poly.entity_id
_entity_poly.type
_entity_poly.pdbx_seq_one_letter_code
_entity_poly.pdbx_strand_id
1 'polypeptide(L)'
;EGWDCPSVDCVVVLRPTKVRGLYCQMVGRGTRLSPGKENLLLLDFLWMTERHELCHPASLICETEEVARRMTENLAEETGCPVDLEEAVQQASEDVIAQREEALAKQLEEMRKRKRRLVDPLQYEMSIQAEDLADYVPAFGWEVLPPTAEQQEALSRAGILPDGVESAGKARLLLDRLAKRREEGLTTPKQIRFLEQRGFRSVGTWSFASAKHMIDRIAGNGWKTPRSIVPAEYKPGEERADWRKDSTFWMP
;
A
#
# COMPACT_ATOMS: atom_id res chain seq x y z
N GLU A 1 15.55 40.51 -32.36
CA GLU A 1 16.46 40.62 -31.20
C GLU A 1 16.59 42.07 -30.77
N GLY A 2 16.49 42.38 -29.46
CA GLY A 2 16.75 43.73 -28.93
C GLY A 2 15.54 44.64 -28.74
N TRP A 3 14.32 44.23 -29.09
CA TRP A 3 13.11 45.03 -28.80
C TRP A 3 12.83 45.07 -27.29
N ASP A 4 12.75 46.25 -26.76
CA ASP A 4 12.49 46.53 -25.34
C ASP A 4 11.39 47.57 -25.19
N CYS A 5 10.27 47.18 -24.60
CA CYS A 5 9.13 48.05 -24.32
C CYS A 5 8.50 47.71 -22.98
N PRO A 6 8.96 48.35 -21.89
CA PRO A 6 8.46 48.04 -20.53
C PRO A 6 6.97 48.30 -20.33
N SER A 7 6.36 49.15 -21.14
CA SER A 7 4.93 49.51 -21.05
C SER A 7 3.99 48.46 -21.65
N VAL A 8 4.51 47.32 -22.15
CA VAL A 8 3.65 46.22 -22.64
C VAL A 8 2.92 45.57 -21.49
N ASP A 9 1.60 45.62 -21.51
CA ASP A 9 0.68 45.07 -20.52
C ASP A 9 -0.07 43.79 -21.01
N CYS A 10 0.13 43.43 -22.30
CA CYS A 10 -0.45 42.21 -22.87
C CYS A 10 0.57 41.53 -23.81
N VAL A 11 0.74 40.22 -23.63
CA VAL A 11 1.54 39.34 -24.50
C VAL A 11 0.66 38.23 -25.05
N VAL A 12 0.63 38.12 -26.39
CA VAL A 12 -0.10 37.05 -27.09
C VAL A 12 0.90 36.04 -27.64
N VAL A 13 0.85 34.81 -27.17
CA VAL A 13 1.73 33.74 -27.62
C VAL A 13 1.04 32.96 -28.73
N LEU A 14 1.52 33.14 -29.97
CA LEU A 14 1.03 32.48 -31.17
C LEU A 14 2.01 31.44 -31.73
N ARG A 15 3.21 31.36 -31.17
CA ARG A 15 4.28 30.46 -31.65
C ARG A 15 4.50 29.32 -30.67
N PRO A 16 4.25 28.05 -31.07
CA PRO A 16 4.53 26.91 -30.22
C PRO A 16 6.04 26.76 -29.98
N THR A 17 6.44 26.45 -28.76
CA THR A 17 7.83 26.15 -28.43
C THR A 17 7.88 25.03 -27.36
N LYS A 18 8.90 24.16 -27.47
CA LYS A 18 9.26 23.15 -26.48
C LYS A 18 10.40 23.58 -25.57
N VAL A 19 10.99 24.75 -25.87
CA VAL A 19 12.15 25.25 -25.15
C VAL A 19 11.70 26.27 -24.13
N ARG A 20 11.75 25.90 -22.84
CA ARG A 20 11.36 26.76 -21.71
C ARG A 20 12.06 28.11 -21.74
N GLY A 21 13.38 28.15 -22.01
CA GLY A 21 14.13 29.39 -22.07
C GLY A 21 13.62 30.36 -23.15
N LEU A 22 13.21 29.85 -24.31
CA LEU A 22 12.63 30.68 -25.37
C LEU A 22 11.23 31.18 -24.95
N TYR A 23 10.42 30.34 -24.33
CA TYR A 23 9.11 30.74 -23.81
C TYR A 23 9.24 31.84 -22.76
N CYS A 24 10.15 31.67 -21.79
CA CYS A 24 10.45 32.68 -20.77
C CYS A 24 10.96 34.01 -21.41
N GLN A 25 11.75 33.95 -22.48
CA GLN A 25 12.21 35.17 -23.19
C GLN A 25 11.05 35.88 -23.91
N MET A 26 10.11 35.14 -24.49
CA MET A 26 8.94 35.73 -25.13
C MET A 26 8.05 36.46 -24.13
N VAL A 27 7.67 35.77 -23.05
CA VAL A 27 6.80 36.32 -22.02
C VAL A 27 7.51 37.34 -21.15
N GLY A 28 8.78 37.13 -20.82
CA GLY A 28 9.61 38.01 -20.00
C GLY A 28 9.81 39.43 -20.56
N ARG A 29 9.51 39.65 -21.83
CA ARG A 29 9.49 41.02 -22.39
C ARG A 29 8.34 41.83 -21.84
N GLY A 30 7.20 41.17 -21.49
CA GLY A 30 6.04 41.79 -20.88
C GLY A 30 6.09 41.88 -19.37
N THR A 31 6.99 41.17 -18.66
CA THR A 31 7.03 41.19 -17.19
C THR A 31 7.80 42.38 -16.61
N ARG A 32 8.37 43.27 -17.44
CA ARG A 32 9.09 44.40 -16.96
C ARG A 32 8.18 45.43 -16.30
N LEU A 33 8.68 46.04 -15.24
CA LEU A 33 7.96 47.09 -14.51
C LEU A 33 7.92 48.38 -15.32
N SER A 34 6.77 49.05 -15.34
CA SER A 34 6.56 50.35 -15.95
C SER A 34 5.59 51.17 -15.11
N PRO A 35 5.73 52.49 -15.03
CA PRO A 35 4.78 53.31 -14.29
C PRO A 35 3.33 53.11 -14.80
N GLY A 36 2.41 52.85 -13.86
CA GLY A 36 0.99 52.63 -14.17
C GLY A 36 0.63 51.21 -14.64
N LYS A 37 1.59 50.29 -14.68
CA LYS A 37 1.38 48.90 -15.02
C LYS A 37 1.29 48.07 -13.74
N GLU A 38 0.13 47.50 -13.49
CA GLU A 38 -0.13 46.64 -12.33
C GLU A 38 0.05 45.14 -12.64
N ASN A 39 -0.38 44.72 -13.85
CA ASN A 39 -0.39 43.32 -14.26
C ASN A 39 0.10 43.15 -15.71
N LEU A 40 0.44 41.91 -16.07
CA LEU A 40 0.63 41.48 -17.44
C LEU A 40 -0.44 40.47 -17.83
N LEU A 41 -1.21 40.78 -18.85
CA LEU A 41 -2.12 39.80 -19.44
C LEU A 41 -1.36 38.90 -20.40
N LEU A 42 -1.36 37.60 -20.10
CA LEU A 42 -0.79 36.56 -20.99
C LEU A 42 -1.91 35.83 -21.70
N LEU A 43 -1.99 35.91 -23.02
CA LEU A 43 -2.89 35.18 -23.87
C LEU A 43 -2.11 34.09 -24.59
N ASP A 44 -2.28 32.83 -24.15
CA ASP A 44 -1.64 31.67 -24.76
C ASP A 44 -2.71 30.73 -25.34
N PHE A 45 -2.82 30.69 -26.66
CA PHE A 45 -3.79 29.85 -27.37
C PHE A 45 -3.26 28.48 -27.76
N LEU A 46 -1.99 28.16 -27.44
CA LEU A 46 -1.30 26.99 -27.97
C LEU A 46 -1.19 25.86 -26.96
N TRP A 47 -1.22 26.16 -25.67
CA TRP A 47 -1.08 25.16 -24.61
C TRP A 47 -2.31 24.25 -24.46
N MET A 48 -3.49 24.70 -24.91
CA MET A 48 -4.74 23.92 -24.93
C MET A 48 -4.77 22.85 -26.02
N THR A 49 -3.81 22.82 -26.94
CA THR A 49 -3.74 21.78 -27.97
C THR A 49 -3.19 20.49 -27.36
N GLU A 50 -3.67 19.30 -27.83
CA GLU A 50 -3.26 17.97 -27.35
C GLU A 50 -1.75 17.65 -27.49
N ARG A 51 -0.92 18.61 -27.78
CA ARG A 51 0.53 18.48 -27.92
C ARG A 51 1.21 18.67 -26.57
N HIS A 52 1.25 17.61 -25.79
CA HIS A 52 1.75 17.54 -24.41
C HIS A 52 3.20 17.96 -24.14
N GLU A 53 3.96 18.38 -25.15
CA GLU A 53 5.37 18.78 -25.00
C GLU A 53 5.61 20.28 -25.19
N LEU A 54 4.56 21.07 -25.33
CA LEU A 54 4.72 22.53 -25.50
C LEU A 54 4.83 23.22 -24.15
N CYS A 55 5.65 24.28 -24.12
CA CYS A 55 5.68 25.17 -22.96
C CYS A 55 4.36 25.93 -22.84
N HIS A 56 3.90 26.10 -21.62
CA HIS A 56 2.62 26.73 -21.26
C HIS A 56 2.82 27.65 -20.03
N PRO A 57 1.82 28.45 -19.63
CA PRO A 57 1.94 29.41 -18.53
C PRO A 57 2.48 28.80 -17.23
N ALA A 58 2.04 27.60 -16.83
CA ALA A 58 2.55 26.91 -15.66
C ALA A 58 4.07 26.64 -15.70
N SER A 59 4.66 26.49 -16.90
CA SER A 59 6.10 26.30 -17.07
C SER A 59 6.94 27.51 -16.69
N LEU A 60 6.33 28.70 -16.53
CA LEU A 60 7.03 29.92 -16.14
C LEU A 60 7.36 29.95 -14.65
N ILE A 61 6.42 29.53 -13.82
CA ILE A 61 6.42 29.82 -12.39
C ILE A 61 6.48 28.57 -11.51
N CYS A 62 6.08 27.39 -12.02
CA CYS A 62 6.14 26.18 -11.23
C CYS A 62 7.58 25.65 -11.10
N GLU A 63 7.96 25.27 -9.87
CA GLU A 63 9.27 24.71 -9.58
C GLU A 63 9.38 23.24 -10.00
N THR A 64 8.27 22.50 -9.90
CA THR A 64 8.22 21.08 -10.20
C THR A 64 7.25 20.76 -11.35
N GLU A 65 7.56 19.73 -12.12
CA GLU A 65 6.74 19.28 -13.24
C GLU A 65 5.36 18.78 -12.81
N GLU A 66 5.27 18.20 -11.60
CA GLU A 66 3.99 17.71 -11.05
C GLU A 66 3.02 18.88 -10.76
N VAL A 67 3.54 19.95 -10.15
CA VAL A 67 2.74 21.15 -9.87
C VAL A 67 2.34 21.82 -11.19
N ALA A 68 3.26 21.89 -12.15
CA ALA A 68 2.97 22.48 -13.47
C ALA A 68 1.88 21.71 -14.21
N ARG A 69 1.91 20.36 -14.15
CA ARG A 69 0.87 19.53 -14.74
C ARG A 69 -0.48 19.74 -14.03
N ARG A 70 -0.51 19.73 -12.70
CA ARG A 70 -1.73 19.92 -11.93
C ARG A 70 -2.34 21.31 -12.17
N MET A 71 -1.51 22.34 -12.19
CA MET A 71 -1.94 23.69 -12.54
C MET A 71 -2.54 23.74 -13.95
N THR A 72 -1.93 23.05 -14.92
CA THR A 72 -2.44 23.01 -16.31
C THR A 72 -3.80 22.31 -16.36
N GLU A 73 -3.99 21.23 -15.60
CA GLU A 73 -5.28 20.53 -15.50
C GLU A 73 -6.35 21.46 -14.92
N ASN A 74 -6.05 22.15 -13.81
CA ASN A 74 -6.98 23.08 -13.17
C ASN A 74 -7.34 24.26 -14.10
N LEU A 75 -6.38 24.85 -14.79
CA LEU A 75 -6.61 25.94 -15.76
C LEU A 75 -7.43 25.48 -16.98
N ALA A 76 -7.34 24.20 -17.38
CA ALA A 76 -8.14 23.67 -18.48
C ALA A 76 -9.63 23.58 -18.15
N GLU A 77 -9.96 23.42 -16.86
CA GLU A 77 -11.35 23.36 -16.37
C GLU A 77 -11.98 24.76 -16.25
N GLU A 78 -11.16 25.79 -16.01
CA GLU A 78 -11.56 27.19 -15.86
C GLU A 78 -11.49 27.97 -17.17
N THR A 79 -12.29 27.59 -18.18
CA THR A 79 -12.27 28.26 -19.47
C THR A 79 -13.02 29.59 -19.47
N GLY A 80 -12.34 30.66 -19.91
CA GLY A 80 -12.95 31.95 -20.29
C GLY A 80 -12.84 33.10 -19.30
N CYS A 81 -12.22 32.91 -18.14
CA CYS A 81 -11.94 34.00 -17.20
C CYS A 81 -10.43 34.18 -17.06
N PRO A 82 -9.95 35.42 -16.82
CA PRO A 82 -8.57 35.65 -16.40
C PRO A 82 -8.29 34.96 -15.05
N VAL A 83 -7.20 34.24 -14.96
CA VAL A 83 -6.77 33.53 -13.74
C VAL A 83 -5.49 34.16 -13.23
N ASP A 84 -5.40 34.37 -11.92
CA ASP A 84 -4.15 34.78 -11.29
C ASP A 84 -3.21 33.57 -11.22
N LEU A 85 -2.03 33.71 -11.82
CA LEU A 85 -1.08 32.62 -11.93
C LEU A 85 -0.44 32.27 -10.58
N GLU A 86 -0.28 33.24 -9.66
CA GLU A 86 0.30 32.99 -8.33
C GLU A 86 -0.69 32.18 -7.47
N GLU A 87 -1.96 32.56 -7.48
CA GLU A 87 -3.02 31.79 -6.81
C GLU A 87 -3.17 30.39 -7.39
N ALA A 88 -3.11 30.25 -8.70
CA ALA A 88 -3.19 28.97 -9.38
C ALA A 88 -2.02 28.01 -9.04
N VAL A 89 -0.79 28.54 -8.87
CA VAL A 89 0.37 27.76 -8.42
C VAL A 89 0.18 27.29 -6.99
N GLN A 90 -0.28 28.18 -6.09
CA GLN A 90 -0.50 27.82 -4.71
C GLN A 90 -1.54 26.70 -4.60
N GLN A 91 -2.65 26.84 -5.28
CA GLN A 91 -3.71 25.83 -5.29
C GLN A 91 -3.23 24.49 -5.87
N ALA A 92 -2.52 24.51 -6.99
CA ALA A 92 -1.95 23.31 -7.58
C ALA A 92 -0.92 22.62 -6.65
N SER A 93 -0.15 23.40 -5.90
CA SER A 93 0.79 22.88 -4.91
C SER A 93 0.07 22.19 -3.73
N GLU A 94 -0.99 22.81 -3.22
CA GLU A 94 -1.84 22.25 -2.17
C GLU A 94 -2.51 20.96 -2.63
N ASP A 95 -3.03 20.90 -3.86
CA ASP A 95 -3.63 19.72 -4.46
C ASP A 95 -2.63 18.56 -4.58
N VAL A 96 -1.40 18.83 -5.04
CA VAL A 96 -0.33 17.81 -5.16
C VAL A 96 0.05 17.26 -3.78
N ILE A 97 0.14 18.11 -2.76
CA ILE A 97 0.41 17.69 -1.38
C ILE A 97 -0.73 16.80 -0.87
N ALA A 98 -1.98 17.24 -1.04
CA ALA A 98 -3.15 16.48 -0.61
C ALA A 98 -3.23 15.10 -1.29
N GLN A 99 -2.97 15.02 -2.59
CA GLN A 99 -2.93 13.74 -3.33
C GLN A 99 -1.82 12.81 -2.81
N ARG A 100 -0.64 13.34 -2.48
CA ARG A 100 0.45 12.54 -1.91
C ARG A 100 0.12 12.03 -0.52
N GLU A 101 -0.50 12.86 0.31
CA GLU A 101 -0.95 12.45 1.65
C GLU A 101 -2.01 11.35 1.59
N GLU A 102 -2.99 11.49 0.69
CA GLU A 102 -4.02 10.47 0.49
C GLU A 102 -3.42 9.15 -0.01
N ALA A 103 -2.52 9.21 -1.00
CA ALA A 103 -1.84 8.02 -1.51
C ALA A 103 -1.03 7.31 -0.41
N LEU A 104 -0.31 8.08 0.42
CA LEU A 104 0.46 7.56 1.55
C LEU A 104 -0.46 6.94 2.62
N ALA A 105 -1.55 7.62 2.97
CA ALA A 105 -2.53 7.11 3.93
C ALA A 105 -3.13 5.77 3.46
N LYS A 106 -3.46 5.66 2.18
CA LYS A 106 -3.95 4.43 1.56
C LYS A 106 -2.93 3.29 1.62
N GLN A 107 -1.67 3.58 1.28
CA GLN A 107 -0.58 2.60 1.39
C GLN A 107 -0.37 2.12 2.83
N LEU A 108 -0.39 3.04 3.80
CA LEU A 108 -0.28 2.69 5.22
C LEU A 108 -1.45 1.83 5.69
N GLU A 109 -2.67 2.13 5.24
CA GLU A 109 -3.84 1.31 5.57
C GLU A 109 -3.74 -0.10 4.96
N GLU A 110 -3.30 -0.21 3.71
CA GLU A 110 -3.06 -1.50 3.06
C GLU A 110 -1.98 -2.33 3.78
N MET A 111 -0.87 -1.69 4.17
CA MET A 111 0.16 -2.35 4.97
C MET A 111 -0.38 -2.81 6.34
N ARG A 112 -1.18 -1.99 7.03
CA ARG A 112 -1.83 -2.38 8.29
C ARG A 112 -2.80 -3.55 8.10
N LYS A 113 -3.59 -3.55 7.02
CA LYS A 113 -4.50 -4.66 6.67
C LYS A 113 -3.70 -5.94 6.37
N ARG A 114 -2.57 -5.82 5.67
CA ARG A 114 -1.67 -6.95 5.38
C ARG A 114 -1.08 -7.53 6.67
N LYS A 115 -0.52 -6.69 7.55
CA LYS A 115 0.01 -7.12 8.85
C LYS A 115 -1.05 -7.83 9.73
N ARG A 116 -2.29 -7.35 9.72
CA ARG A 116 -3.39 -8.00 10.45
C ARG A 116 -3.77 -9.39 9.92
N ARG A 117 -3.44 -9.73 8.69
CA ARG A 117 -3.77 -11.02 8.06
C ARG A 117 -2.64 -12.05 8.19
N LEU A 118 -1.44 -11.62 8.48
CA LEU A 118 -0.26 -12.47 8.57
C LEU A 118 0.00 -12.86 10.03
N VAL A 119 0.62 -13.99 10.23
CA VAL A 119 1.02 -14.52 11.53
C VAL A 119 2.43 -14.05 11.84
N ASP A 120 2.68 -13.65 13.07
CA ASP A 120 4.02 -13.36 13.55
C ASP A 120 4.88 -14.63 13.53
N PRO A 121 6.11 -14.60 12.97
CA PRO A 121 6.98 -15.77 12.91
C PRO A 121 7.23 -16.40 14.27
N LEU A 122 7.50 -15.58 15.29
CA LEU A 122 7.79 -16.06 16.65
C LEU A 122 6.57 -16.78 17.26
N GLN A 123 5.37 -16.19 17.10
CA GLN A 123 4.13 -16.84 17.54
C GLN A 123 3.93 -18.19 16.83
N TYR A 124 4.23 -18.25 15.53
CA TYR A 124 4.14 -19.50 14.77
C TYR A 124 5.13 -20.55 15.25
N GLU A 125 6.40 -20.18 15.45
CA GLU A 125 7.47 -21.04 15.98
C GLU A 125 7.06 -21.64 17.32
N MET A 126 6.56 -20.82 18.24
CA MET A 126 6.05 -21.27 19.54
C MET A 126 4.87 -22.24 19.40
N SER A 127 3.91 -21.95 18.51
CA SER A 127 2.71 -22.79 18.32
C SER A 127 3.05 -24.18 17.79
N ILE A 128 4.07 -24.31 16.93
CA ILE A 128 4.53 -25.57 16.36
C ILE A 128 5.60 -26.26 17.20
N GLN A 129 6.02 -25.66 18.30
CA GLN A 129 7.06 -26.17 19.22
C GLN A 129 8.38 -26.48 18.50
N ALA A 130 8.80 -25.61 17.60
CA ALA A 130 10.02 -25.77 16.81
C ALA A 130 11.21 -25.09 17.50
N GLU A 131 11.85 -25.81 18.42
CA GLU A 131 13.04 -25.34 19.16
C GLU A 131 14.21 -25.03 18.22
N ASP A 132 14.36 -25.80 17.14
CA ASP A 132 15.38 -25.60 16.10
C ASP A 132 15.25 -24.27 15.33
N LEU A 133 14.06 -23.71 15.25
CA LEU A 133 13.83 -22.37 14.68
C LEU A 133 14.13 -21.26 15.67
N ALA A 134 13.80 -21.47 16.94
CA ALA A 134 14.06 -20.49 17.98
C ALA A 134 15.55 -20.32 18.26
N ASP A 135 16.29 -21.43 18.29
CA ASP A 135 17.74 -21.47 18.58
C ASP A 135 18.62 -21.41 17.32
N TYR A 136 18.02 -21.01 16.16
CA TYR A 136 18.76 -20.98 14.91
C TYR A 136 19.92 -19.98 14.93
N VAL A 137 21.12 -20.49 14.68
CA VAL A 137 22.35 -19.67 14.55
C VAL A 137 22.86 -19.82 13.12
N PRO A 138 22.99 -18.70 12.36
CA PRO A 138 23.55 -18.75 11.01
C PRO A 138 24.97 -19.30 11.00
N ALA A 139 25.25 -20.31 10.14
CA ALA A 139 26.57 -20.92 9.99
C ALA A 139 27.34 -20.34 8.80
N PHE A 140 26.64 -19.84 7.77
CA PHE A 140 27.26 -19.33 6.55
C PHE A 140 26.98 -17.84 6.37
N GLY A 141 27.89 -17.12 5.71
CA GLY A 141 27.77 -15.67 5.50
C GLY A 141 26.50 -15.23 4.78
N TRP A 142 25.98 -16.03 3.86
CA TRP A 142 24.72 -15.73 3.15
C TRP A 142 23.47 -15.87 4.05
N GLU A 143 23.56 -16.68 5.09
CA GLU A 143 22.45 -16.89 6.04
C GLU A 143 22.20 -15.68 6.93
N VAL A 144 23.24 -14.86 7.16
CA VAL A 144 23.16 -13.64 7.97
C VAL A 144 22.48 -12.50 7.21
N LEU A 145 22.48 -12.57 5.86
CA LEU A 145 21.84 -11.54 5.03
C LEU A 145 20.32 -11.46 5.27
N PRO A 146 19.70 -10.30 5.03
CA PRO A 146 18.26 -10.17 5.12
C PRO A 146 17.57 -11.12 4.11
N PRO A 147 16.32 -11.56 4.39
CA PRO A 147 15.57 -12.42 3.50
C PRO A 147 15.42 -11.81 2.10
N THR A 148 15.59 -12.62 1.06
CA THR A 148 15.40 -12.18 -0.33
C THR A 148 13.95 -11.83 -0.61
N ALA A 149 13.70 -11.03 -1.66
CA ALA A 149 12.34 -10.68 -2.08
C ALA A 149 11.46 -11.91 -2.36
N GLU A 150 12.05 -12.96 -2.95
CA GLU A 150 11.37 -14.24 -3.21
C GLU A 150 10.98 -14.95 -1.90
N GLN A 151 11.88 -14.99 -0.93
CA GLN A 151 11.61 -15.56 0.40
C GLN A 151 10.52 -14.77 1.13
N GLN A 152 10.57 -13.46 1.09
CA GLN A 152 9.54 -12.60 1.71
C GLN A 152 8.16 -12.81 1.08
N GLU A 153 8.12 -12.94 -0.24
CA GLU A 153 6.87 -13.24 -0.95
C GLU A 153 6.34 -14.65 -0.61
N ALA A 154 7.21 -15.65 -0.57
CA ALA A 154 6.85 -17.02 -0.21
C ALA A 154 6.30 -17.10 1.22
N LEU A 155 6.92 -16.43 2.20
CA LEU A 155 6.44 -16.32 3.57
C LEU A 155 5.07 -15.63 3.64
N SER A 156 4.89 -14.53 2.91
CA SER A 156 3.61 -13.83 2.83
C SER A 156 2.49 -14.70 2.27
N ARG A 157 2.77 -15.46 1.20
CA ARG A 157 1.82 -16.43 0.60
C ARG A 157 1.44 -17.53 1.61
N ALA A 158 2.42 -18.02 2.37
CA ALA A 158 2.20 -19.01 3.41
C ALA A 158 1.41 -18.47 4.62
N GLY A 159 1.32 -17.16 4.76
CA GLY A 159 0.59 -16.49 5.83
C GLY A 159 1.44 -16.04 7.02
N ILE A 160 2.76 -16.03 6.85
CA ILE A 160 3.74 -15.54 7.85
C ILE A 160 4.14 -14.10 7.51
N LEU A 161 4.33 -13.26 8.53
CA LEU A 161 4.80 -11.88 8.39
C LEU A 161 6.31 -11.87 8.10
N PRO A 162 6.76 -11.42 6.90
CA PRO A 162 8.18 -11.45 6.55
C PRO A 162 9.03 -10.50 7.39
N ASP A 163 8.46 -9.35 7.80
CA ASP A 163 9.17 -8.31 8.56
C ASP A 163 9.71 -8.81 9.91
N GLY A 164 9.17 -9.92 10.42
CA GLY A 164 9.61 -10.54 11.68
C GLY A 164 10.70 -11.61 11.51
N VAL A 165 11.17 -11.85 10.26
CA VAL A 165 12.21 -12.84 9.98
C VAL A 165 13.54 -12.12 9.74
N GLU A 166 14.50 -12.31 10.65
CA GLU A 166 15.72 -11.53 10.70
C GLU A 166 16.75 -11.87 9.61
N SER A 167 16.76 -13.13 9.14
CA SER A 167 17.82 -13.60 8.24
C SER A 167 17.33 -14.53 7.13
N ALA A 168 18.08 -14.56 6.02
CA ALA A 168 17.79 -15.43 4.87
C ALA A 168 17.86 -16.93 5.24
N GLY A 169 18.76 -17.29 6.14
CA GLY A 169 18.87 -18.66 6.64
C GLY A 169 17.63 -19.06 7.46
N LYS A 170 17.17 -18.21 8.37
CA LYS A 170 15.95 -18.44 9.14
C LYS A 170 14.71 -18.49 8.24
N ALA A 171 14.66 -17.61 7.23
CA ALA A 171 13.59 -17.61 6.23
C ALA A 171 13.51 -18.95 5.46
N ARG A 172 14.66 -19.46 5.03
CA ARG A 172 14.75 -20.77 4.34
C ARG A 172 14.26 -21.90 5.24
N LEU A 173 14.78 -21.98 6.47
CA LEU A 173 14.42 -23.04 7.41
C LEU A 173 12.91 -23.01 7.72
N LEU A 174 12.34 -21.82 7.87
CA LEU A 174 10.92 -21.63 8.12
C LEU A 174 10.06 -22.07 6.92
N LEU A 175 10.50 -21.77 5.68
CA LEU A 175 9.83 -22.22 4.46
C LEU A 175 9.89 -23.74 4.29
N ASP A 176 11.03 -24.35 4.55
CA ASP A 176 11.20 -25.81 4.52
C ASP A 176 10.29 -26.49 5.56
N ARG A 177 10.19 -25.91 6.76
CA ARG A 177 9.29 -26.39 7.80
C ARG A 177 7.81 -26.27 7.39
N LEU A 178 7.43 -25.16 6.76
CA LEU A 178 6.06 -24.97 6.24
C LEU A 178 5.71 -25.98 5.15
N ALA A 179 6.65 -26.27 4.24
CA ALA A 179 6.47 -27.28 3.19
C ALA A 179 6.29 -28.68 3.79
N LYS A 180 7.16 -29.11 4.70
CA LYS A 180 7.09 -30.39 5.39
C LYS A 180 5.77 -30.58 6.14
N ARG A 181 5.35 -29.56 6.90
CA ARG A 181 4.08 -29.60 7.64
C ARG A 181 2.87 -29.71 6.72
N ARG A 182 2.93 -29.09 5.54
CA ARG A 182 1.89 -29.22 4.51
C ARG A 182 1.80 -30.65 3.98
N GLU A 183 2.94 -31.30 3.73
CA GLU A 183 3.00 -32.70 3.31
C GLU A 183 2.46 -33.63 4.39
N GLU A 184 2.77 -33.37 5.64
CA GLU A 184 2.26 -34.12 6.81
C GLU A 184 0.77 -33.85 7.12
N GLY A 185 0.13 -32.94 6.39
CA GLY A 185 -1.28 -32.60 6.61
C GLY A 185 -1.58 -31.91 7.95
N LEU A 186 -0.61 -31.15 8.48
CA LEU A 186 -0.75 -30.39 9.72
C LEU A 186 -1.36 -29.02 9.47
N THR A 187 -1.73 -28.35 10.57
CA THR A 187 -2.34 -27.02 10.54
C THR A 187 -1.49 -25.97 9.83
N THR A 188 -2.17 -25.09 9.09
CA THR A 188 -1.58 -23.92 8.44
C THR A 188 -1.42 -22.75 9.41
N PRO A 189 -0.50 -21.79 9.16
CA PRO A 189 -0.34 -20.61 10.01
C PRO A 189 -1.66 -19.83 10.22
N LYS A 190 -2.49 -19.73 9.18
CA LYS A 190 -3.80 -19.05 9.26
C LYS A 190 -4.78 -19.76 10.19
N GLN A 191 -4.82 -21.10 10.15
CA GLN A 191 -5.66 -21.89 11.05
C GLN A 191 -5.18 -21.79 12.50
N ILE A 192 -3.87 -21.88 12.74
CA ILE A 192 -3.25 -21.71 14.05
C ILE A 192 -3.68 -20.37 14.64
N ARG A 193 -3.39 -19.28 13.95
CA ARG A 193 -3.76 -17.94 14.41
C ARG A 193 -5.25 -17.80 14.72
N PHE A 194 -6.11 -18.26 13.81
CA PHE A 194 -7.56 -18.14 13.97
C PHE A 194 -8.08 -18.85 15.23
N LEU A 195 -7.57 -20.04 15.51
CA LEU A 195 -8.00 -20.84 16.66
C LEU A 195 -7.34 -20.36 17.95
N GLU A 196 -6.04 -20.03 17.95
CA GLU A 196 -5.35 -19.51 19.13
C GLU A 196 -5.91 -18.16 19.60
N GLN A 197 -6.31 -17.28 18.70
CA GLN A 197 -7.00 -16.03 19.04
C GLN A 197 -8.34 -16.27 19.76
N ARG A 198 -8.90 -17.48 19.67
CA ARG A 198 -10.12 -17.91 20.37
C ARG A 198 -9.85 -18.72 21.63
N GLY A 199 -8.58 -18.79 22.02
CA GLY A 199 -8.16 -19.45 23.26
C GLY A 199 -7.86 -20.95 23.14
N PHE A 200 -7.87 -21.52 21.91
CA PHE A 200 -7.41 -22.89 21.71
C PHE A 200 -5.89 -22.97 21.91
N ARG A 201 -5.44 -24.09 22.49
CA ARG A 201 -4.02 -24.32 22.77
C ARG A 201 -3.45 -25.43 21.91
N SER A 202 -2.15 -25.41 21.70
CA SER A 202 -1.39 -26.44 20.96
C SER A 202 -1.97 -26.73 19.57
N VAL A 203 -2.55 -25.72 18.93
CA VAL A 203 -3.16 -25.85 17.60
C VAL A 203 -2.14 -26.26 16.53
N GLY A 204 -0.87 -25.91 16.74
CA GLY A 204 0.23 -26.33 15.87
C GLY A 204 0.38 -27.86 15.77
N THR A 205 -0.06 -28.64 16.72
CA THR A 205 0.03 -30.11 16.68
C THR A 205 -1.18 -30.78 16.00
N TRP A 206 -2.22 -30.03 15.66
CA TRP A 206 -3.43 -30.59 15.08
C TRP A 206 -3.25 -30.92 13.60
N SER A 207 -4.09 -31.88 13.12
CA SER A 207 -4.21 -32.09 11.68
C SER A 207 -4.98 -30.94 11.02
N PHE A 208 -4.70 -30.71 9.75
CA PHE A 208 -5.44 -29.74 8.92
C PHE A 208 -6.95 -29.97 8.95
N ALA A 209 -7.36 -31.27 8.88
CA ALA A 209 -8.77 -31.67 8.89
C ALA A 209 -9.46 -31.32 10.23
N SER A 210 -8.80 -31.59 11.36
CA SER A 210 -9.34 -31.27 12.68
C SER A 210 -9.51 -29.77 12.90
N ALA A 211 -8.52 -28.99 12.49
CA ALA A 211 -8.60 -27.55 12.57
C ALA A 211 -9.69 -26.98 11.64
N LYS A 212 -9.80 -27.50 10.41
CA LYS A 212 -10.86 -27.11 9.48
C LYS A 212 -12.24 -27.40 10.06
N HIS A 213 -12.45 -28.60 10.59
CA HIS A 213 -13.71 -28.99 11.21
C HIS A 213 -14.12 -28.05 12.37
N MET A 214 -13.16 -27.69 13.24
CA MET A 214 -13.42 -26.71 14.30
C MET A 214 -13.76 -25.32 13.77
N ILE A 215 -13.06 -24.86 12.73
CA ILE A 215 -13.36 -23.57 12.09
C ILE A 215 -14.77 -23.59 11.50
N ASP A 216 -15.17 -24.65 10.83
CA ASP A 216 -16.49 -24.81 10.23
C ASP A 216 -17.59 -24.81 11.34
N ARG A 217 -17.36 -25.44 12.49
CA ARG A 217 -18.27 -25.38 13.67
C ARG A 217 -18.40 -23.96 14.21
N ILE A 218 -17.29 -23.23 14.33
CA ILE A 218 -17.30 -21.83 14.78
C ILE A 218 -18.05 -20.96 13.77
N ALA A 219 -17.85 -21.17 12.48
CA ALA A 219 -18.55 -20.45 11.42
C ALA A 219 -20.06 -20.73 11.45
N GLY A 220 -20.46 -21.99 11.59
CA GLY A 220 -21.88 -22.39 11.75
C GLY A 220 -22.53 -21.82 13.02
N ASN A 221 -21.74 -21.48 14.04
CA ASN A 221 -22.23 -20.85 15.27
C ASN A 221 -22.10 -19.30 15.25
N GLY A 222 -22.19 -18.69 14.08
CA GLY A 222 -22.13 -17.22 13.94
C GLY A 222 -20.77 -16.63 14.31
N TRP A 223 -19.67 -17.31 14.01
CA TRP A 223 -18.29 -16.94 14.32
C TRP A 223 -17.95 -16.84 15.81
N LYS A 224 -18.79 -17.41 16.67
CA LYS A 224 -18.56 -17.53 18.11
C LYS A 224 -18.20 -18.97 18.46
N THR A 225 -17.30 -19.14 19.42
CA THR A 225 -16.98 -20.47 19.95
C THR A 225 -18.24 -21.06 20.59
N PRO A 226 -18.65 -22.30 20.25
CA PRO A 226 -19.80 -22.96 20.86
C PRO A 226 -19.64 -23.03 22.37
N ARG A 227 -20.71 -22.77 23.12
CA ARG A 227 -20.69 -22.78 24.60
C ARG A 227 -20.32 -24.13 25.21
N SER A 228 -20.51 -25.20 24.46
CA SER A 228 -20.17 -26.58 24.87
C SER A 228 -18.66 -26.87 24.80
N ILE A 229 -17.84 -25.96 24.28
CA ILE A 229 -16.41 -26.17 24.09
C ILE A 229 -15.64 -25.19 24.98
N VAL A 230 -14.76 -25.74 25.81
CA VAL A 230 -13.73 -24.96 26.53
C VAL A 230 -12.47 -24.95 25.67
N PRO A 231 -12.14 -23.83 25.00
CA PRO A 231 -11.07 -23.83 24.02
C PRO A 231 -9.69 -24.26 24.57
N ALA A 232 -9.41 -23.91 25.82
CA ALA A 232 -8.11 -24.20 26.46
C ALA A 232 -7.91 -25.70 26.74
N GLU A 233 -9.00 -26.48 26.88
CA GLU A 233 -8.99 -27.91 27.22
C GLU A 233 -9.28 -28.79 26.02
N TYR A 234 -9.68 -28.19 24.89
CA TYR A 234 -10.09 -28.93 23.71
C TYR A 234 -8.93 -29.68 23.05
N LYS A 235 -9.14 -31.00 22.84
CA LYS A 235 -8.24 -31.87 22.09
C LYS A 235 -8.93 -32.45 20.87
N PRO A 236 -8.37 -32.35 19.67
CA PRO A 236 -8.97 -32.95 18.49
C PRO A 236 -8.95 -34.47 18.58
N GLY A 237 -10.12 -35.09 18.36
CA GLY A 237 -10.27 -36.55 18.40
C GLY A 237 -11.04 -37.11 19.62
N GLU A 238 -11.16 -36.39 20.70
CA GLU A 238 -11.94 -36.78 21.87
C GLU A 238 -13.46 -36.64 21.67
N GLU A 239 -13.90 -35.88 20.64
CA GLU A 239 -15.32 -35.59 20.37
C GLU A 239 -16.12 -36.72 19.71
N ARG A 240 -15.52 -37.85 19.35
CA ARG A 240 -16.28 -38.93 18.66
C ARG A 240 -17.39 -39.58 19.49
N ALA A 241 -17.47 -39.32 20.77
CA ALA A 241 -18.47 -39.92 21.65
C ALA A 241 -19.73 -39.04 21.86
N ASP A 242 -19.65 -37.71 21.69
CA ASP A 242 -20.73 -36.83 22.19
C ASP A 242 -21.67 -36.27 21.10
N TRP A 243 -21.26 -36.20 19.83
CA TRP A 243 -22.13 -35.66 18.76
C TRP A 243 -23.35 -36.54 18.44
N ARG A 244 -23.32 -37.81 18.82
CA ARG A 244 -24.48 -38.72 18.64
C ARG A 244 -25.59 -38.47 19.66
N LYS A 245 -25.33 -37.75 20.75
CA LYS A 245 -26.34 -37.43 21.76
C LYS A 245 -27.16 -36.20 21.42
N ASP A 246 -26.62 -35.26 20.64
CA ASP A 246 -27.34 -34.05 20.27
C ASP A 246 -28.21 -34.18 19.00
N SER A 247 -28.15 -35.32 18.30
CA SER A 247 -28.96 -35.56 17.08
C SER A 247 -30.40 -36.02 17.37
N THR A 248 -30.80 -36.16 18.64
CA THR A 248 -32.16 -36.55 19.02
C THR A 248 -33.17 -35.42 19.15
N PHE A 249 -32.75 -34.17 18.82
CA PHE A 249 -33.63 -32.98 18.92
C PHE A 249 -34.35 -32.59 17.63
N TRP A 250 -34.15 -33.31 16.51
CA TRP A 250 -34.88 -33.08 15.26
C TRP A 250 -35.49 -34.37 14.74
N MET A 251 -36.63 -34.77 15.28
CA MET A 251 -37.68 -35.52 14.56
C MET A 251 -39.05 -34.95 14.93
N PRO A 252 -39.91 -34.75 13.92
CA PRO A 252 -41.17 -34.06 14.01
C PRO A 252 -42.21 -34.70 14.91
#